data_b61be1e6489f925a75d4568f7640b197
#
_entry.id   b61be1e6489f925a75d4568f7640b197
#
_cell.length_a   1.000
_cell.length_b   1.000
_cell.length_c   1.000
_cell.angle_alpha   90.00
_cell.angle_beta   90.00
_cell.angle_gamma   90.00
#
_symmetry.space_group_name_H-M   'P 1'
#
loop_
_entity.id
_entity.type
_entity.pdbx_description
1 polymer ?
#
loop_
_entity_poly.entity_id
_entity_poly.type
_entity_poly.pdbx_seq_one_letter_code
_entity_poly.pdbx_strand_id
1 'polypeptide(L)'
;MRSNLIPMLRFLFHLHDRGVARSRIAFVLILLSASLMAQDKIVWSDQEKPIVEQLRGLRKLDDSVRVDTTKDLALQVRQLPVVPNKLTLAGYLANLSTEGDFGHDTLQEVTTTLATALREQPPVEKKGEPDELYLELASLVRYEHMQATSDNPQYAAAMARLEADDAKRQKADFTLPDLQGKMWHLQELRGKVVLVNFWATWCPPCRKEMPDLDTLFNKFKDQGFVVLAISDEESAKVTPFIAEKKISYPILLDPGRRVTESFQVEGIPKSFVYDRAGKLVAQSIDMRTQRQFLEMLAQAGLQ
;
A
#
# COMPACT_ATOMS: atom_id res chain seq x y z
N MET A 1 5.94 -2.18 -9.50
CA MET A 1 6.81 -1.56 -10.50
C MET A 1 7.23 -2.61 -11.53
N ARG A 2 6.62 -2.59 -12.69
CA ARG A 2 7.15 -3.27 -13.89
C ARG A 2 7.24 -2.22 -14.98
N SER A 3 8.45 -1.85 -15.29
CA SER A 3 8.82 -0.95 -16.37
C SER A 3 8.34 -1.49 -17.71
N ASN A 4 7.53 -0.71 -18.40
CA ASN A 4 7.28 -0.86 -19.84
C ASN A 4 8.57 -0.54 -20.60
N LEU A 5 9.27 -1.55 -21.04
CA LEU A 5 10.30 -1.50 -22.05
C LEU A 5 9.92 -2.52 -23.11
N ILE A 6 9.35 -2.05 -24.19
CA ILE A 6 9.29 -2.53 -25.57
C ILE A 6 8.11 -1.79 -26.22
N PRO A 7 8.28 -0.94 -27.27
CA PRO A 7 8.77 -1.42 -28.55
C PRO A 7 9.72 -0.43 -29.27
N MET A 8 10.98 -0.75 -29.40
CA MET A 8 11.86 -0.06 -30.35
C MET A 8 12.88 -1.02 -31.00
N LEU A 9 12.37 -2.14 -31.48
CA LEU A 9 13.21 -3.08 -32.26
C LEU A 9 12.40 -3.75 -33.39
N ARG A 10 11.78 -2.92 -34.25
CA ARG A 10 11.17 -3.42 -35.49
C ARG A 10 11.29 -2.43 -36.64
N PHE A 11 12.49 -1.86 -36.85
CA PHE A 11 12.76 -1.07 -38.05
C PHE A 11 14.22 -1.14 -38.50
N LEU A 12 14.77 -2.34 -38.65
CA LEU A 12 16.08 -2.53 -39.32
C LEU A 12 16.17 -3.91 -39.95
N PHE A 13 15.29 -4.21 -40.91
CA PHE A 13 15.53 -5.24 -41.93
C PHE A 13 14.69 -4.91 -43.16
N HIS A 14 15.19 -4.00 -43.99
CA HIS A 14 14.94 -3.96 -45.46
C HIS A 14 15.80 -2.84 -46.05
N LEU A 15 17.00 -3.15 -46.37
CA LEU A 15 17.76 -2.50 -47.46
C LEU A 15 18.92 -3.45 -47.83
N HIS A 16 18.63 -4.29 -48.77
CA HIS A 16 19.65 -5.05 -49.50
C HIS A 16 19.87 -4.37 -50.84
N ASP A 17 21.15 -4.16 -51.11
CA ASP A 17 21.76 -4.03 -52.44
C ASP A 17 21.73 -2.69 -53.18
N ARG A 18 22.90 -2.03 -53.25
CA ARG A 18 23.65 -1.65 -54.49
C ARG A 18 24.88 -0.81 -54.18
N GLY A 19 26.06 -1.39 -54.42
CA GLY A 19 27.12 -0.79 -55.23
C GLY A 19 28.02 0.31 -54.65
N VAL A 20 29.23 -0.09 -54.25
CA VAL A 20 30.54 0.60 -54.47
C VAL A 20 30.68 2.09 -54.13
N ALA A 21 31.46 2.39 -53.07
CA ALA A 21 32.65 3.25 -53.12
C ALA A 21 33.37 3.26 -51.75
N ARG A 22 34.66 2.95 -51.77
CA ARG A 22 35.57 3.07 -50.62
C ARG A 22 35.68 4.54 -50.20
N SER A 23 35.20 4.90 -49.02
CA SER A 23 35.62 6.13 -48.37
C SER A 23 35.68 5.86 -46.85
N ARG A 24 36.82 6.31 -46.28
CA ARG A 24 37.18 6.18 -44.89
C ARG A 24 36.08 6.73 -43.97
N ILE A 25 35.28 5.87 -43.39
CA ILE A 25 34.37 6.26 -42.35
C ILE A 25 35.08 5.99 -41.01
N ALA A 26 35.47 7.10 -40.40
CA ALA A 26 35.94 7.13 -39.03
C ALA A 26 34.89 6.42 -38.15
N PHE A 27 35.32 5.39 -37.42
CA PHE A 27 34.57 4.79 -36.33
C PHE A 27 34.40 5.84 -35.24
N VAL A 28 33.35 6.61 -35.31
CA VAL A 28 32.85 7.33 -34.13
C VAL A 28 32.23 6.27 -33.25
N LEU A 29 32.99 5.76 -32.31
CA LEU A 29 32.50 5.04 -31.14
C LEU A 29 31.64 6.04 -30.38
N ILE A 30 30.34 6.04 -30.67
CA ILE A 30 29.32 6.55 -29.75
C ILE A 30 29.36 5.57 -28.58
N LEU A 31 30.13 5.91 -27.59
CA LEU A 31 29.94 5.46 -26.22
C LEU A 31 28.56 5.94 -25.82
N LEU A 32 27.52 5.15 -26.12
CA LEU A 32 26.30 5.17 -25.33
C LEU A 32 26.76 4.80 -23.92
N SER A 33 27.07 5.82 -23.14
CA SER A 33 27.06 5.75 -21.70
C SER A 33 25.65 5.32 -21.35
N ALA A 34 25.43 4.01 -21.27
CA ALA A 34 24.38 3.44 -20.46
C ALA A 34 24.70 3.94 -19.05
N SER A 35 24.14 5.10 -18.71
CA SER A 35 23.88 5.44 -17.32
C SER A 35 22.91 4.38 -16.84
N LEU A 36 23.45 3.17 -16.49
CA LEU A 36 22.82 2.35 -15.50
C LEU A 36 22.61 3.32 -14.34
N MET A 37 21.37 3.69 -14.07
CA MET A 37 21.00 4.18 -12.77
C MET A 37 21.38 3.03 -11.82
N ALA A 38 22.61 3.06 -11.36
CA ALA A 38 23.00 2.30 -10.19
C ALA A 38 22.08 2.83 -9.12
N GLN A 39 21.10 2.04 -8.72
CA GLN A 39 20.48 2.24 -7.41
C GLN A 39 21.66 2.17 -6.46
N ASP A 40 22.05 3.31 -5.91
CA ASP A 40 23.13 3.39 -4.95
C ASP A 40 22.82 2.38 -3.86
N LYS A 41 23.64 1.33 -3.81
CA LYS A 41 23.46 0.26 -2.84
C LYS A 41 23.65 0.90 -1.47
N ILE A 42 22.59 0.96 -0.67
CA ILE A 42 22.66 1.52 0.67
C ILE A 42 23.79 0.80 1.43
N VAL A 43 24.77 1.56 1.87
CA VAL A 43 25.89 1.05 2.68
C VAL A 43 25.54 1.25 4.15
N TRP A 44 25.32 0.16 4.85
CA TRP A 44 24.99 0.15 6.27
C TRP A 44 26.25 0.20 7.12
N SER A 45 26.29 1.09 8.11
CA SER A 45 27.32 1.13 9.14
C SER A 45 27.25 -0.09 10.07
N ASP A 46 28.28 -0.32 10.87
CA ASP A 46 28.31 -1.43 11.83
C ASP A 46 27.23 -1.29 12.91
N GLN A 47 26.79 -0.06 13.23
CA GLN A 47 25.68 0.20 14.15
C GLN A 47 24.30 -0.08 13.51
N GLU A 48 24.17 0.12 12.20
CA GLU A 48 22.91 -0.06 11.47
C GLU A 48 22.67 -1.52 11.06
N LYS A 49 23.72 -2.29 10.78
CA LYS A 49 23.59 -3.69 10.33
C LYS A 49 22.72 -4.57 11.24
N PRO A 50 22.85 -4.55 12.57
CA PRO A 50 21.99 -5.33 13.46
C PRO A 50 20.51 -4.93 13.35
N ILE A 51 20.22 -3.65 13.19
CA ILE A 51 18.86 -3.12 13.01
C ILE A 51 18.28 -3.61 11.69
N VAL A 52 19.05 -3.54 10.61
CA VAL A 52 18.65 -4.02 9.28
C VAL A 52 18.33 -5.53 9.29
N GLU A 53 19.15 -6.34 9.95
CA GLU A 53 18.89 -7.78 10.05
C GLU A 53 17.62 -8.08 10.83
N GLN A 54 17.35 -7.37 11.91
CA GLN A 54 16.10 -7.50 12.67
C GLN A 54 14.89 -7.06 11.84
N LEU A 55 14.97 -5.92 11.13
CA LEU A 55 13.91 -5.45 10.21
C LEU A 55 13.58 -6.50 9.14
N ARG A 56 14.59 -7.12 8.53
CA ARG A 56 14.41 -8.20 7.53
C ARG A 56 13.75 -9.45 8.12
N GLY A 57 13.96 -9.68 9.40
CA GLY A 57 13.40 -10.81 10.13
C GLY A 57 11.98 -10.62 10.63
N LEU A 58 11.49 -9.36 10.77
CA LEU A 58 10.24 -9.03 11.47
C LEU A 58 9.03 -9.83 11.00
N ARG A 59 8.85 -10.00 9.68
CA ARG A 59 7.70 -10.76 9.13
C ARG A 59 7.71 -12.25 9.45
N LYS A 60 8.82 -12.78 9.98
CA LYS A 60 8.98 -14.20 10.35
C LYS A 60 8.73 -14.46 11.83
N LEU A 61 8.61 -13.41 12.63
CA LEU A 61 8.37 -13.52 14.06
C LEU A 61 6.87 -13.76 14.33
N ASP A 62 6.62 -14.46 15.43
CA ASP A 62 5.27 -14.55 15.97
C ASP A 62 4.76 -13.16 16.38
N ASP A 63 3.45 -12.93 16.28
CA ASP A 63 2.86 -11.59 16.43
C ASP A 63 3.25 -10.90 17.75
N SER A 64 3.26 -11.62 18.89
CA SER A 64 3.65 -11.04 20.19
C SER A 64 5.12 -10.62 20.24
N VAL A 65 6.02 -11.47 19.73
CA VAL A 65 7.47 -11.18 19.65
C VAL A 65 7.73 -10.05 18.67
N ARG A 66 6.96 -10.00 17.59
CA ARG A 66 7.05 -8.96 16.57
C ARG A 66 6.71 -7.58 17.13
N VAL A 67 5.68 -7.48 18.00
CA VAL A 67 5.29 -6.24 18.67
C VAL A 67 6.44 -5.68 19.50
N ASP A 68 7.01 -6.50 20.40
CA ASP A 68 8.11 -6.08 21.28
C ASP A 68 9.37 -5.71 20.47
N THR A 69 9.73 -6.54 19.50
CA THR A 69 10.88 -6.29 18.62
C THR A 69 10.70 -4.98 17.83
N THR A 70 9.49 -4.69 17.36
CA THR A 70 9.20 -3.42 16.63
C THR A 70 9.38 -2.21 17.53
N LYS A 71 8.91 -2.29 18.78
CA LYS A 71 9.08 -1.22 19.77
C LYS A 71 10.56 -0.98 20.08
N ASP A 72 11.30 -2.05 20.30
CA ASP A 72 12.75 -1.97 20.54
C ASP A 72 13.52 -1.38 19.35
N LEU A 73 13.16 -1.79 18.13
CA LEU A 73 13.73 -1.23 16.91
C LEU A 73 13.43 0.27 16.76
N ALA A 74 12.22 0.72 17.10
CA ALA A 74 11.88 2.14 17.09
C ALA A 74 12.82 2.95 18.00
N LEU A 75 13.09 2.44 19.20
CA LEU A 75 14.03 3.05 20.13
C LEU A 75 15.47 3.04 19.61
N GLN A 76 15.95 1.90 19.07
CA GLN A 76 17.28 1.77 18.51
C GLN A 76 17.51 2.73 17.34
N VAL A 77 16.57 2.81 16.38
CA VAL A 77 16.63 3.74 15.24
C VAL A 77 16.67 5.19 15.74
N ARG A 78 15.87 5.54 16.75
CA ARG A 78 15.84 6.90 17.30
C ARG A 78 17.17 7.28 17.97
N GLN A 79 17.88 6.33 18.57
CA GLN A 79 19.18 6.53 19.21
C GLN A 79 20.36 6.62 18.22
N LEU A 80 20.19 6.24 16.98
CA LEU A 80 21.23 6.42 15.97
C LEU A 80 21.59 7.90 15.83
N PRO A 81 22.88 8.21 15.56
CA PRO A 81 23.26 9.57 15.20
C PRO A 81 22.51 10.04 13.95
N VAL A 82 22.51 11.34 13.71
CA VAL A 82 21.88 11.91 12.50
C VAL A 82 22.72 11.53 11.28
N VAL A 83 22.31 10.45 10.62
CA VAL A 83 22.96 9.87 9.43
C VAL A 83 21.90 9.60 8.36
N PRO A 84 22.25 9.64 7.05
CA PRO A 84 21.27 9.50 5.96
C PRO A 84 20.39 8.23 6.07
N ASN A 85 20.95 7.13 6.54
CA ASN A 85 20.25 5.87 6.65
C ASN A 85 19.22 5.82 7.80
N LYS A 86 19.31 6.70 8.80
CA LYS A 86 18.38 6.76 9.93
C LYS A 86 16.94 6.98 9.44
N LEU A 87 16.75 7.92 8.52
CA LEU A 87 15.45 8.19 7.92
C LEU A 87 14.93 6.98 7.12
N THR A 88 15.80 6.32 6.36
CA THR A 88 15.45 5.10 5.61
C THR A 88 15.01 3.97 6.55
N LEU A 89 15.72 3.77 7.66
CA LEU A 89 15.36 2.75 8.67
C LEU A 89 14.04 3.07 9.35
N ALA A 90 13.80 4.34 9.69
CA ALA A 90 12.54 4.78 10.27
C ALA A 90 11.36 4.55 9.31
N GLY A 91 11.54 4.82 8.01
CA GLY A 91 10.54 4.55 6.98
C GLY A 91 10.26 3.06 6.79
N TYR A 92 11.29 2.21 6.74
CA TYR A 92 11.09 0.76 6.67
C TYR A 92 10.33 0.22 7.89
N LEU A 93 10.67 0.71 9.08
CA LEU A 93 9.99 0.31 10.30
C LEU A 93 8.53 0.75 10.30
N ALA A 94 8.22 1.97 9.88
CA ALA A 94 6.85 2.49 9.77
C ALA A 94 6.01 1.62 8.82
N ASN A 95 6.52 1.37 7.61
CA ASN A 95 5.83 0.52 6.62
C ASN A 95 5.56 -0.90 7.16
N LEU A 96 6.54 -1.55 7.80
CA LEU A 96 6.37 -2.88 8.37
C LEU A 96 5.39 -2.92 9.56
N SER A 97 5.20 -1.80 10.25
CA SER A 97 4.36 -1.72 11.46
C SER A 97 2.86 -1.54 11.13
N THR A 98 2.51 -1.29 9.88
CA THR A 98 1.11 -1.23 9.42
C THR A 98 0.58 -2.58 8.94
N GLU A 99 1.45 -3.59 8.84
CA GLU A 99 1.10 -4.95 8.39
C GLU A 99 0.58 -5.85 9.52
N GLY A 100 -0.39 -5.38 10.29
CA GLY A 100 -1.00 -6.16 11.38
C GLY A 100 -1.30 -5.32 12.61
N ASP A 101 -1.57 -6.01 13.72
CA ASP A 101 -1.93 -5.37 14.97
C ASP A 101 -0.75 -5.33 15.96
N PHE A 102 -0.10 -4.18 16.02
CA PHE A 102 1.04 -3.94 16.91
C PHE A 102 0.63 -3.25 18.22
N GLY A 103 -0.64 -2.91 18.37
CA GLY A 103 -1.14 -2.09 19.45
C GLY A 103 -0.75 -0.61 19.33
N HIS A 104 -1.57 0.24 19.97
CA HIS A 104 -1.44 1.68 19.90
C HIS A 104 -0.06 2.19 20.37
N ASP A 105 0.45 1.68 21.50
CA ASP A 105 1.69 2.16 22.09
C ASP A 105 2.92 1.90 21.18
N THR A 106 2.99 0.71 20.61
CA THR A 106 4.09 0.35 19.68
C THR A 106 4.04 1.20 18.42
N LEU A 107 2.84 1.37 17.85
CA LEU A 107 2.67 2.19 16.66
C LEU A 107 2.95 3.67 16.93
N GLN A 108 2.65 4.16 18.14
CA GLN A 108 3.00 5.51 18.58
C GLN A 108 4.53 5.69 18.68
N GLU A 109 5.26 4.71 19.19
CA GLU A 109 6.75 4.76 19.22
C GLU A 109 7.36 4.79 17.82
N VAL A 110 6.81 3.99 16.89
CA VAL A 110 7.21 4.00 15.48
C VAL A 110 6.93 5.36 14.84
N THR A 111 5.73 5.89 15.04
CA THR A 111 5.32 7.22 14.52
C THR A 111 6.23 8.33 15.05
N THR A 112 6.55 8.29 16.34
CA THR A 112 7.47 9.24 16.98
C THR A 112 8.87 9.14 16.39
N THR A 113 9.33 7.91 16.07
CA THR A 113 10.64 7.68 15.46
C THR A 113 10.70 8.23 14.04
N LEU A 114 9.67 7.99 13.23
CA LEU A 114 9.59 8.54 11.88
C LEU A 114 9.53 10.07 11.89
N ALA A 115 8.67 10.66 12.74
CA ALA A 115 8.57 12.11 12.89
C ALA A 115 9.89 12.75 13.33
N THR A 116 10.63 12.08 14.22
CA THR A 116 11.96 12.53 14.68
C THR A 116 12.97 12.50 13.54
N ALA A 117 13.06 11.37 12.80
CA ALA A 117 13.98 11.23 11.68
C ALA A 117 13.69 12.24 10.55
N LEU A 118 12.42 12.49 10.23
CA LEU A 118 11.99 13.49 9.26
C LEU A 118 12.36 14.93 9.67
N ARG A 119 12.32 15.24 10.98
CA ARG A 119 12.73 16.55 11.50
C ARG A 119 14.25 16.72 11.44
N GLU A 120 15.00 15.68 11.76
CA GLU A 120 16.46 15.68 11.73
C GLU A 120 17.03 15.76 10.30
N GLN A 121 16.38 15.08 9.37
CA GLN A 121 16.81 14.97 7.97
C GLN A 121 15.62 15.02 7.03
N PRO A 122 15.04 16.22 6.80
CA PRO A 122 13.91 16.34 5.89
C PRO A 122 14.33 15.97 4.47
N PRO A 123 13.62 15.05 3.79
CA PRO A 123 13.90 14.72 2.41
C PRO A 123 13.58 15.91 1.49
N VAL A 124 14.28 15.96 0.35
CA VAL A 124 14.07 17.01 -0.65
C VAL A 124 12.76 16.74 -1.38
N GLU A 125 11.90 17.75 -1.48
CA GLU A 125 10.68 17.72 -2.26
C GLU A 125 10.98 17.39 -3.73
N LYS A 126 10.20 16.50 -4.33
CA LYS A 126 10.35 16.10 -5.72
C LYS A 126 9.14 16.53 -6.53
N LYS A 127 9.35 17.41 -7.52
CA LYS A 127 8.31 17.82 -8.50
C LYS A 127 7.03 18.41 -7.89
N GLY A 128 7.11 19.07 -6.74
CA GLY A 128 5.95 19.66 -6.06
C GLY A 128 5.06 18.65 -5.35
N GLU A 129 5.50 17.38 -5.22
CA GLU A 129 4.82 16.34 -4.46
C GLU A 129 5.54 16.10 -3.13
N PRO A 130 4.82 15.90 -2.02
CA PRO A 130 5.45 15.54 -0.76
C PRO A 130 6.18 14.20 -0.90
N ASP A 131 7.30 14.07 -0.19
CA ASP A 131 8.03 12.80 -0.14
C ASP A 131 7.15 11.70 0.50
N GLU A 132 7.34 10.46 0.05
CA GLU A 132 6.56 9.29 0.50
C GLU A 132 6.58 9.11 2.03
N LEU A 133 7.67 9.49 2.70
CA LEU A 133 7.76 9.38 4.16
C LEU A 133 6.90 10.41 4.90
N TYR A 134 6.63 11.58 4.30
CA TYR A 134 5.61 12.50 4.85
C TYR A 134 4.20 12.00 4.61
N LEU A 135 3.94 11.31 3.50
CA LEU A 135 2.65 10.64 3.26
C LEU A 135 2.45 9.47 4.26
N GLU A 136 3.49 8.71 4.55
CA GLU A 136 3.46 7.66 5.57
C GLU A 136 3.15 8.23 6.96
N LEU A 137 3.87 9.28 7.38
CA LEU A 137 3.61 9.95 8.66
C LEU A 137 2.17 10.50 8.73
N ALA A 138 1.72 11.16 7.67
CA ALA A 138 0.36 11.69 7.59
C ALA A 138 -0.71 10.58 7.65
N SER A 139 -0.43 9.43 7.03
CA SER A 139 -1.31 8.25 7.05
C SER A 139 -1.44 7.65 8.45
N LEU A 140 -0.32 7.53 9.18
CA LEU A 140 -0.32 7.07 10.57
C LEU A 140 -1.13 8.00 11.48
N VAL A 141 -0.98 9.32 11.31
CA VAL A 141 -1.75 10.30 12.09
C VAL A 141 -3.23 10.26 11.74
N ARG A 142 -3.57 10.20 10.44
CA ARG A 142 -4.95 10.32 9.96
C ARG A 142 -5.76 9.04 10.14
N TYR A 143 -5.18 7.88 9.84
CA TYR A 143 -5.92 6.62 9.76
C TYR A 143 -5.69 5.68 10.94
N GLU A 144 -4.52 5.79 11.60
CA GLU A 144 -4.22 5.03 12.81
C GLU A 144 -4.38 5.87 14.08
N HIS A 145 -4.77 7.15 13.95
CA HIS A 145 -4.99 8.08 15.05
C HIS A 145 -3.76 8.29 15.94
N MET A 146 -2.56 8.16 15.33
CA MET A 146 -1.30 8.41 16.04
C MET A 146 -1.07 9.91 16.23
N GLN A 147 -0.28 10.26 17.23
CA GLN A 147 0.05 11.66 17.54
C GLN A 147 1.42 12.01 16.97
N ALA A 148 1.46 12.91 16.01
CA ALA A 148 2.67 13.56 15.53
C ALA A 148 2.33 14.91 14.88
N THR A 149 3.31 15.82 14.92
CA THR A 149 3.25 17.11 14.24
C THR A 149 4.55 17.38 13.50
N SER A 150 4.48 18.15 12.43
CA SER A 150 5.66 18.61 11.71
C SER A 150 5.38 20.01 11.14
N ASP A 151 6.34 20.91 11.32
CA ASP A 151 6.29 22.25 10.73
C ASP A 151 6.79 22.27 9.27
N ASN A 152 7.21 21.13 8.73
CA ASN A 152 7.66 21.04 7.35
C ASN A 152 6.47 21.16 6.39
N PRO A 153 6.54 22.02 5.36
CA PRO A 153 5.45 22.20 4.39
C PRO A 153 5.03 20.94 3.68
N GLN A 154 5.94 19.97 3.48
CA GLN A 154 5.61 18.68 2.86
C GLN A 154 4.63 17.85 3.70
N TYR A 155 4.67 17.96 5.03
CA TYR A 155 3.69 17.30 5.89
C TYR A 155 2.28 17.88 5.71
N ALA A 156 2.15 19.20 5.65
CA ALA A 156 0.87 19.83 5.36
C ALA A 156 0.35 19.47 3.96
N ALA A 157 1.25 19.41 2.97
CA ALA A 157 0.91 18.95 1.62
C ALA A 157 0.47 17.48 1.60
N ALA A 158 1.12 16.61 2.37
CA ALA A 158 0.75 15.20 2.53
C ALA A 158 -0.66 15.06 3.14
N MET A 159 -0.94 15.79 4.23
CA MET A 159 -2.29 15.80 4.84
C MET A 159 -3.36 16.28 3.85
N ALA A 160 -3.10 17.36 3.12
CA ALA A 160 -4.03 17.89 2.12
C ALA A 160 -4.26 16.90 0.97
N ARG A 161 -3.22 16.17 0.55
CA ARG A 161 -3.35 15.10 -0.45
C ARG A 161 -4.25 13.97 0.04
N LEU A 162 -4.03 13.47 1.26
CA LEU A 162 -4.88 12.43 1.85
C LEU A 162 -6.34 12.88 1.97
N GLU A 163 -6.58 14.13 2.36
CA GLU A 163 -7.94 14.71 2.41
C GLU A 163 -8.60 14.78 1.04
N ALA A 164 -7.86 15.20 0.02
CA ALA A 164 -8.37 15.24 -1.35
C ALA A 164 -8.67 13.83 -1.88
N ASP A 165 -7.86 12.84 -1.54
CA ASP A 165 -8.06 11.45 -1.92
C ASP A 165 -9.27 10.84 -1.21
N ASP A 166 -9.47 11.14 0.08
CA ASP A 166 -10.68 10.74 0.81
C ASP A 166 -11.94 11.38 0.21
N ALA A 167 -11.87 12.64 -0.21
CA ALA A 167 -12.99 13.31 -0.88
C ALA A 167 -13.33 12.68 -2.25
N LYS A 168 -12.34 12.16 -2.98
CA LYS A 168 -12.56 11.39 -4.21
C LYS A 168 -13.19 10.04 -3.91
N ARG A 169 -12.66 9.29 -2.94
CA ARG A 169 -13.20 7.99 -2.48
C ARG A 169 -14.62 8.10 -1.94
N GLN A 170 -14.93 9.22 -1.26
CA GLN A 170 -16.29 9.52 -0.80
C GLN A 170 -17.29 9.68 -1.97
N LYS A 171 -16.82 10.17 -3.12
CA LYS A 171 -17.64 10.36 -4.33
C LYS A 171 -17.54 9.17 -5.29
N ALA A 172 -16.62 8.26 -5.04
CA ALA A 172 -16.43 7.10 -5.91
C ALA A 172 -17.69 6.25 -5.94
N ASP A 173 -18.03 5.79 -7.12
CA ASP A 173 -19.10 4.85 -7.37
C ASP A 173 -18.65 3.82 -8.38
N PHE A 174 -19.22 2.64 -8.30
CA PHE A 174 -18.94 1.59 -9.26
C PHE A 174 -20.09 0.61 -9.40
N THR A 175 -20.07 -0.08 -10.53
CA THR A 175 -20.90 -1.23 -10.80
C THR A 175 -20.01 -2.34 -11.30
N LEU A 176 -19.93 -3.44 -10.55
CA LEU A 176 -19.14 -4.62 -10.90
C LEU A 176 -19.96 -5.90 -10.74
N PRO A 177 -19.72 -6.91 -11.58
CA PRO A 177 -20.29 -8.24 -11.37
C PRO A 177 -19.52 -9.01 -10.29
N ASP A 178 -20.19 -9.82 -9.50
CA ASP A 178 -19.55 -10.86 -8.71
C ASP A 178 -19.27 -12.13 -9.54
N LEU A 179 -18.67 -13.14 -8.90
CA LEU A 179 -18.35 -14.42 -9.55
C LEU A 179 -19.59 -15.20 -10.05
N GLN A 180 -20.80 -14.85 -9.57
CA GLN A 180 -22.08 -15.44 -9.98
C GLN A 180 -22.79 -14.59 -11.04
N GLY A 181 -22.22 -13.46 -11.45
CA GLY A 181 -22.77 -12.53 -12.42
C GLY A 181 -23.79 -11.56 -11.84
N LYS A 182 -24.01 -11.55 -10.52
CA LYS A 182 -24.85 -10.54 -9.89
C LYS A 182 -24.13 -9.19 -9.90
N MET A 183 -24.82 -8.16 -10.36
CA MET A 183 -24.31 -6.79 -10.38
C MET A 183 -24.41 -6.14 -8.99
N TRP A 184 -23.35 -5.48 -8.58
CA TRP A 184 -23.27 -4.73 -7.34
C TRP A 184 -23.00 -3.26 -7.65
N HIS A 185 -23.89 -2.38 -7.15
CA HIS A 185 -23.78 -0.93 -7.27
C HIS A 185 -23.52 -0.34 -5.90
N LEU A 186 -22.40 0.34 -5.71
CA LEU A 186 -22.03 0.85 -4.38
C LEU A 186 -23.07 1.81 -3.82
N GLN A 187 -23.59 2.74 -4.62
CA GLN A 187 -24.59 3.73 -4.17
C GLN A 187 -25.95 3.12 -3.82
N GLU A 188 -26.30 1.96 -4.38
CA GLU A 188 -27.54 1.26 -4.06
C GLU A 188 -27.50 0.56 -2.69
N LEU A 189 -26.32 0.49 -2.06
CA LEU A 189 -26.15 -0.13 -0.75
C LEU A 189 -26.35 0.85 0.43
N ARG A 190 -26.90 2.04 0.17
CA ARG A 190 -27.31 2.93 1.27
C ARG A 190 -28.29 2.23 2.21
N GLY A 191 -28.17 2.50 3.51
CA GLY A 191 -28.85 1.75 4.57
C GLY A 191 -28.05 0.56 5.11
N LYS A 192 -26.96 0.18 4.42
CA LYS A 192 -26.04 -0.88 4.84
C LYS A 192 -24.69 -0.32 5.21
N VAL A 193 -23.96 -1.03 6.06
CA VAL A 193 -22.53 -0.80 6.28
C VAL A 193 -21.78 -1.60 5.22
N VAL A 194 -20.94 -0.92 4.44
CA VAL A 194 -20.22 -1.55 3.31
C VAL A 194 -18.72 -1.48 3.55
N LEU A 195 -18.06 -2.62 3.49
CA LEU A 195 -16.61 -2.72 3.44
C LEU A 195 -16.20 -3.07 2.00
N VAL A 196 -15.48 -2.15 1.35
CA VAL A 196 -14.84 -2.39 0.05
C VAL A 196 -13.40 -2.78 0.31
N ASN A 197 -13.00 -3.98 -0.11
CA ASN A 197 -11.65 -4.53 0.09
C ASN A 197 -11.00 -4.84 -1.26
N PHE A 198 -9.78 -4.36 -1.48
CA PHE A 198 -8.99 -4.66 -2.66
C PHE A 198 -7.93 -5.72 -2.34
N TRP A 199 -7.87 -6.78 -3.15
CA TRP A 199 -7.05 -7.95 -2.88
C TRP A 199 -6.64 -8.70 -4.15
N ALA A 200 -5.72 -9.68 -4.02
CA ALA A 200 -5.37 -10.61 -5.09
C ALA A 200 -4.98 -12.00 -4.55
N THR A 201 -5.07 -13.02 -5.40
CA THR A 201 -4.75 -14.42 -5.02
C THR A 201 -3.28 -14.60 -4.65
N TRP A 202 -2.39 -13.82 -5.26
CA TRP A 202 -0.94 -13.85 -5.05
C TRP A 202 -0.47 -13.01 -3.84
N CYS A 203 -1.37 -12.26 -3.18
CA CYS A 203 -1.05 -11.36 -2.08
C CYS A 203 -1.11 -12.10 -0.73
N PRO A 204 0.02 -12.40 -0.06
CA PRO A 204 0.02 -13.14 1.19
C PRO A 204 -0.72 -12.43 2.34
N PRO A 205 -0.54 -11.11 2.59
CA PRO A 205 -1.29 -10.43 3.64
C PRO A 205 -2.80 -10.39 3.36
N CYS A 206 -3.22 -10.24 2.09
CA CYS A 206 -4.64 -10.34 1.73
C CYS A 206 -5.23 -11.70 2.13
N ARG A 207 -4.50 -12.77 1.85
CA ARG A 207 -4.95 -14.14 2.20
C ARG A 207 -5.00 -14.37 3.71
N LYS A 208 -4.18 -13.65 4.49
CA LYS A 208 -4.17 -13.74 5.96
C LYS A 208 -5.42 -13.08 6.56
N GLU A 209 -5.91 -11.96 6.01
CA GLU A 209 -7.09 -11.25 6.53
C GLU A 209 -8.44 -11.82 6.06
N MET A 210 -8.48 -12.57 4.94
CA MET A 210 -9.73 -13.09 4.38
C MET A 210 -10.58 -13.93 5.35
N PRO A 211 -10.05 -14.85 6.17
CA PRO A 211 -10.82 -15.61 7.14
C PRO A 211 -11.45 -14.72 8.22
N ASP A 212 -10.75 -13.68 8.64
CA ASP A 212 -11.26 -12.70 9.61
C ASP A 212 -12.44 -11.90 9.03
N LEU A 213 -12.30 -11.44 7.79
CA LEU A 213 -13.40 -10.78 7.06
C LEU A 213 -14.59 -11.70 6.87
N ASP A 214 -14.37 -12.98 6.55
CA ASP A 214 -15.45 -13.95 6.38
C ASP A 214 -16.20 -14.21 7.70
N THR A 215 -15.47 -14.30 8.79
CA THR A 215 -16.04 -14.41 10.14
C THR A 215 -16.91 -13.19 10.46
N LEU A 216 -16.43 -11.98 10.20
CA LEU A 216 -17.17 -10.75 10.45
C LEU A 216 -18.36 -10.59 9.52
N PHE A 217 -18.23 -10.94 8.25
CA PHE A 217 -19.34 -10.95 7.31
C PHE A 217 -20.46 -11.87 7.80
N ASN A 218 -20.15 -13.11 8.17
CA ASN A 218 -21.15 -14.06 8.67
C ASN A 218 -21.79 -13.61 9.98
N LYS A 219 -21.04 -12.91 10.86
CA LYS A 219 -21.56 -12.35 12.11
C LYS A 219 -22.56 -11.21 11.88
N PHE A 220 -22.29 -10.32 10.91
CA PHE A 220 -23.02 -9.05 10.79
C PHE A 220 -23.89 -8.91 9.54
N LYS A 221 -23.88 -9.86 8.59
CA LYS A 221 -24.67 -9.79 7.35
C LYS A 221 -26.16 -9.55 7.59
N ASP A 222 -26.74 -10.18 8.61
CA ASP A 222 -28.15 -10.02 8.96
C ASP A 222 -28.45 -8.66 9.61
N GLN A 223 -27.42 -7.94 10.04
CA GLN A 223 -27.48 -6.56 10.52
C GLN A 223 -27.22 -5.53 9.38
N GLY A 224 -27.15 -6.00 8.13
CA GLY A 224 -26.93 -5.15 6.97
C GLY A 224 -25.47 -4.82 6.69
N PHE A 225 -24.54 -5.68 7.10
CA PHE A 225 -23.12 -5.59 6.71
C PHE A 225 -22.90 -6.27 5.36
N VAL A 226 -22.17 -5.60 4.48
CA VAL A 226 -21.79 -6.10 3.15
C VAL A 226 -20.29 -5.97 2.97
N VAL A 227 -19.63 -7.02 2.50
CA VAL A 227 -18.24 -6.99 2.04
C VAL A 227 -18.25 -7.10 0.52
N LEU A 228 -17.59 -6.16 -0.15
CA LEU A 228 -17.33 -6.16 -1.59
C LEU A 228 -15.83 -6.32 -1.81
N ALA A 229 -15.36 -7.55 -2.01
CA ALA A 229 -13.94 -7.82 -2.21
C ALA A 229 -13.61 -7.80 -3.70
N ILE A 230 -12.83 -6.80 -4.11
CA ILE A 230 -12.52 -6.49 -5.51
C ILE A 230 -11.13 -7.01 -5.86
N SER A 231 -11.03 -7.81 -6.92
CA SER A 231 -9.76 -8.26 -7.50
C SER A 231 -9.63 -7.81 -8.95
N ASP A 232 -8.43 -7.38 -9.32
CA ASP A 232 -8.09 -7.04 -10.71
C ASP A 232 -7.65 -8.25 -11.55
N GLU A 233 -7.72 -9.46 -10.95
CA GLU A 233 -7.39 -10.70 -11.65
C GLU A 233 -8.59 -11.25 -12.43
N GLU A 234 -8.29 -12.07 -13.42
CA GLU A 234 -9.29 -12.77 -14.22
C GLU A 234 -10.04 -13.85 -13.42
N SER A 235 -11.31 -14.06 -13.74
CA SER A 235 -12.17 -15.07 -13.09
C SER A 235 -11.54 -16.46 -13.04
N ALA A 236 -10.79 -16.85 -14.06
CA ALA A 236 -10.14 -18.15 -14.15
C ALA A 236 -9.13 -18.41 -13.01
N LYS A 237 -8.55 -17.34 -12.44
CA LYS A 237 -7.65 -17.43 -11.26
C LYS A 237 -8.42 -17.32 -9.94
N VAL A 238 -9.36 -16.39 -9.88
CA VAL A 238 -10.10 -16.05 -8.66
C VAL A 238 -11.06 -17.16 -8.24
N THR A 239 -11.83 -17.71 -9.18
CA THR A 239 -12.88 -18.69 -8.88
C THR A 239 -12.38 -19.95 -8.16
N PRO A 240 -11.34 -20.65 -8.65
CA PRO A 240 -10.85 -21.84 -7.95
C PRO A 240 -10.23 -21.52 -6.58
N PHE A 241 -9.58 -20.37 -6.44
CA PHE A 241 -9.02 -19.91 -5.18
C PHE A 241 -10.12 -19.67 -4.12
N ILE A 242 -11.19 -18.96 -4.48
CA ILE A 242 -12.30 -18.67 -3.57
C ILE A 242 -13.06 -19.96 -3.18
N ALA A 243 -13.23 -20.89 -4.12
CA ALA A 243 -13.84 -22.20 -3.85
C ALA A 243 -12.99 -23.01 -2.84
N GLU A 244 -11.66 -23.00 -2.98
CA GLU A 244 -10.73 -23.64 -2.02
C GLU A 244 -10.84 -23.01 -0.63
N LYS A 245 -10.84 -21.68 -0.56
CA LYS A 245 -10.86 -20.93 0.72
C LYS A 245 -12.23 -20.87 1.37
N LYS A 246 -13.29 -21.27 0.67
CA LYS A 246 -14.71 -21.26 1.14
C LYS A 246 -15.17 -19.90 1.64
N ILE A 247 -14.75 -18.84 0.97
CA ILE A 247 -15.15 -17.48 1.28
C ILE A 247 -16.63 -17.27 0.89
N SER A 248 -17.41 -16.67 1.79
CA SER A 248 -18.86 -16.55 1.66
C SER A 248 -19.36 -15.14 1.25
N TYR A 249 -18.52 -14.12 1.38
CA TYR A 249 -18.86 -12.75 0.96
C TYR A 249 -18.68 -12.54 -0.55
N PRO A 250 -19.36 -11.53 -1.14
CA PRO A 250 -19.21 -11.19 -2.55
C PRO A 250 -17.79 -10.89 -3.01
N ILE A 251 -17.37 -11.56 -4.08
CA ILE A 251 -16.08 -11.35 -4.75
C ILE A 251 -16.35 -10.73 -6.11
N LEU A 252 -15.87 -9.52 -6.33
CA LEU A 252 -16.09 -8.72 -7.52
C LEU A 252 -14.82 -8.70 -8.39
N LEU A 253 -15.01 -8.59 -9.71
CA LEU A 253 -13.93 -8.61 -10.69
C LEU A 253 -13.77 -7.25 -11.36
N ASP A 254 -12.55 -6.69 -11.32
CA ASP A 254 -12.14 -5.43 -11.95
C ASP A 254 -10.88 -5.62 -12.82
N PRO A 255 -10.89 -6.54 -13.84
CA PRO A 255 -9.70 -6.88 -14.62
C PRO A 255 -9.11 -5.68 -15.39
N GLY A 256 -9.91 -4.66 -15.63
CA GLY A 256 -9.48 -3.39 -16.22
C GLY A 256 -8.96 -2.36 -15.24
N ARG A 257 -8.90 -2.66 -13.93
CA ARG A 257 -8.44 -1.79 -12.83
C ARG A 257 -9.15 -0.43 -12.70
N ARG A 258 -10.28 -0.23 -13.37
CA ARG A 258 -10.97 1.07 -13.39
C ARG A 258 -11.47 1.49 -12.01
N VAL A 259 -12.00 0.54 -11.25
CA VAL A 259 -12.44 0.80 -9.87
C VAL A 259 -11.22 0.94 -8.96
N THR A 260 -10.22 0.06 -9.09
CA THR A 260 -8.95 0.13 -8.37
C THR A 260 -8.28 1.50 -8.53
N GLU A 261 -8.24 2.03 -9.76
CA GLU A 261 -7.67 3.37 -10.06
C GLU A 261 -8.55 4.50 -9.53
N SER A 262 -9.88 4.39 -9.62
CA SER A 262 -10.81 5.41 -9.10
C SER A 262 -10.71 5.56 -7.58
N PHE A 263 -10.40 4.48 -6.87
CA PHE A 263 -10.13 4.45 -5.44
C PHE A 263 -8.68 4.81 -5.10
N GLN A 264 -7.82 5.04 -6.10
CA GLN A 264 -6.39 5.35 -5.92
C GLN A 264 -5.69 4.29 -5.06
N VAL A 265 -5.93 3.02 -5.35
CA VAL A 265 -5.31 1.90 -4.66
C VAL A 265 -3.96 1.60 -5.31
N GLU A 266 -2.89 1.95 -4.63
CA GLU A 266 -1.50 1.74 -5.06
C GLU A 266 -0.92 0.43 -4.51
N GLY A 267 -1.45 -0.05 -3.35
CA GLY A 267 -1.04 -1.28 -2.68
C GLY A 267 -2.23 -2.08 -2.16
N ILE A 268 -2.04 -3.39 -1.98
CA ILE A 268 -3.04 -4.30 -1.42
C ILE A 268 -2.45 -5.13 -0.28
N PRO A 269 -3.28 -5.51 0.74
CA PRO A 269 -4.72 -5.25 0.85
C PRO A 269 -5.05 -3.78 1.16
N LYS A 270 -6.21 -3.32 0.74
CA LYS A 270 -6.72 -1.99 1.06
C LYS A 270 -8.21 -2.06 1.31
N SER A 271 -8.67 -1.53 2.45
CA SER A 271 -10.07 -1.56 2.85
C SER A 271 -10.61 -0.16 3.11
N PHE A 272 -11.86 0.05 2.71
CA PHE A 272 -12.64 1.27 2.92
C PHE A 272 -13.98 0.90 3.53
N VAL A 273 -14.40 1.58 4.62
CA VAL A 273 -15.67 1.32 5.29
C VAL A 273 -16.59 2.52 5.15
N TYR A 274 -17.77 2.26 4.61
CA TYR A 274 -18.85 3.22 4.46
C TYR A 274 -19.98 2.90 5.45
N ASP A 275 -20.47 3.93 6.12
CA ASP A 275 -21.62 3.82 7.02
C ASP A 275 -22.96 3.68 6.25
N ARG A 276 -24.07 3.57 6.97
CA ARG A 276 -25.41 3.43 6.37
C ARG A 276 -25.84 4.67 5.56
N ALA A 277 -25.29 5.83 5.82
CA ALA A 277 -25.53 7.03 5.01
C ALA A 277 -24.67 7.07 3.73
N GLY A 278 -23.77 6.11 3.56
CA GLY A 278 -22.79 6.05 2.47
C GLY A 278 -21.63 7.03 2.68
N LYS A 279 -21.35 7.40 3.93
CA LYS A 279 -20.17 8.19 4.27
C LYS A 279 -18.98 7.28 4.50
N LEU A 280 -17.84 7.61 3.89
CA LEU A 280 -16.56 6.96 4.18
C LEU A 280 -16.13 7.34 5.61
N VAL A 281 -16.07 6.35 6.50
CA VAL A 281 -15.79 6.57 7.93
C VAL A 281 -14.47 5.98 8.39
N ALA A 282 -13.97 4.94 7.71
CA ALA A 282 -12.68 4.34 8.02
C ALA A 282 -12.01 3.77 6.79
N GLN A 283 -10.67 3.68 6.82
CA GLN A 283 -9.89 2.95 5.83
C GLN A 283 -8.65 2.34 6.47
N SER A 284 -8.15 1.26 5.88
CA SER A 284 -6.89 0.66 6.31
C SER A 284 -5.70 1.37 5.64
N ILE A 285 -4.52 1.32 6.26
CA ILE A 285 -3.26 1.58 5.56
C ILE A 285 -2.84 0.30 4.84
N ASP A 286 -2.85 -0.83 5.56
CA ASP A 286 -2.42 -2.15 5.10
C ASP A 286 -3.35 -3.25 5.66
N MET A 287 -2.85 -4.50 5.76
CA MET A 287 -3.56 -5.65 6.31
C MET A 287 -4.14 -5.36 7.70
N ARG A 288 -5.35 -5.88 7.94
CA ARG A 288 -6.05 -5.77 9.23
C ARG A 288 -6.30 -7.13 9.86
N THR A 289 -6.19 -7.17 11.18
CA THR A 289 -6.69 -8.28 12.00
C THR A 289 -8.19 -8.15 12.25
N GLN A 290 -8.81 -9.21 12.72
CA GLN A 290 -10.23 -9.19 13.10
C GLN A 290 -10.56 -8.07 14.09
N ARG A 291 -9.70 -7.82 15.10
CA ARG A 291 -9.87 -6.74 16.08
C ARG A 291 -9.90 -5.36 15.40
N GLN A 292 -8.94 -5.09 14.53
CA GLN A 292 -8.84 -3.82 13.81
C GLN A 292 -10.04 -3.61 12.85
N PHE A 293 -10.50 -4.66 12.18
CA PHE A 293 -11.74 -4.58 11.40
C PHE A 293 -12.96 -4.26 12.27
N LEU A 294 -13.08 -4.85 13.46
CA LEU A 294 -14.16 -4.51 14.40
C LEU A 294 -14.12 -3.04 14.80
N GLU A 295 -12.95 -2.47 15.03
CA GLU A 295 -12.79 -1.03 15.32
C GLU A 295 -13.23 -0.15 14.15
N MET A 296 -12.87 -0.52 12.91
CA MET A 296 -13.35 0.17 11.71
C MET A 296 -14.87 0.06 11.54
N LEU A 297 -15.45 -1.11 11.80
CA LEU A 297 -16.90 -1.33 11.72
C LEU A 297 -17.66 -0.58 12.82
N ALA A 298 -17.08 -0.45 14.00
CA ALA A 298 -17.66 0.35 15.09
C ALA A 298 -17.83 1.83 14.68
N GLN A 299 -16.90 2.39 13.91
CA GLN A 299 -17.03 3.75 13.36
C GLN A 299 -18.20 3.88 12.37
N ALA A 300 -18.63 2.77 11.74
CA ALA A 300 -19.81 2.71 10.88
C ALA A 300 -21.11 2.33 11.62
N GLY A 301 -21.05 2.18 12.95
CA GLY A 301 -22.21 1.83 13.79
C GLY A 301 -22.55 0.34 13.82
N LEU A 302 -21.58 -0.55 13.59
CA LEU A 302 -21.68 -2.00 13.85
C LEU A 302 -20.84 -2.36 15.08
N GLN A 303 -21.47 -3.05 16.07
CA GLN A 303 -20.83 -3.48 17.33
C GLN A 303 -21.18 -4.93 17.67
#